data_19bfe8a4e33a945f5d219d2c5280686b
#
_entry.id   19bfe8a4e33a945f5d219d2c5280686b
#
_cell.length_a   1.000
_cell.length_b   1.000
_cell.length_c   1.000
_cell.angle_alpha   90.00
_cell.angle_beta   90.00
_cell.angle_gamma   90.00
#
_symmetry.space_group_name_H-M   'P 1'
#
loop_
_entity.id
_entity.type
_entity.pdbx_description
1 polymer ?
#
loop_
_entity_poly.entity_id
_entity_poly.type
_entity_poly.pdbx_seq_one_letter_code
_entity_poly.pdbx_strand_id
1 'polypeptide(L)'
;KPYFRPPYGYYDARVLAAAASCGFTRPVLWYGSLADSSNISSAEVYAYAEKYALAQHIVIGHLNYRGVVSELDRIRALLDRRGLTTVTIRDYYG
;
A
#
# COMPACT_ATOMS: atom_id res chain seq x y z
N LYS A 1 -5.11 -16.30 -8.06
CA LYS A 1 -4.62 -15.09 -7.40
C LYS A 1 -5.22 -15.02 -6.01
N PRO A 2 -4.53 -15.54 -4.99
CA PRO A 2 -5.12 -15.69 -3.67
C PRO A 2 -5.15 -14.41 -2.82
N TYR A 3 -4.55 -13.33 -3.31
CA TYR A 3 -4.38 -12.12 -2.51
C TYR A 3 -5.56 -11.17 -2.63
N PHE A 4 -5.93 -10.55 -1.51
CA PHE A 4 -6.93 -9.49 -1.51
C PHE A 4 -6.62 -8.51 -0.39
N ARG A 5 -7.10 -7.29 -0.54
CA ARG A 5 -7.02 -6.27 0.50
C ARG A 5 -8.42 -6.04 1.06
N PRO A 6 -8.64 -6.28 2.36
CA PRO A 6 -9.94 -6.03 2.95
C PRO A 6 -10.33 -4.56 2.82
N PRO A 7 -11.57 -4.24 2.42
CA PRO A 7 -12.04 -2.86 2.40
C PRO A 7 -11.88 -2.22 3.77
N TYR A 8 -11.39 -0.99 3.80
CA TYR A 8 -11.12 -0.23 5.03
C TYR A 8 -10.14 -0.91 5.98
N GLY A 9 -9.44 -1.94 5.53
CA GLY A 9 -8.55 -2.73 6.38
C GLY A 9 -9.28 -3.58 7.41
N TYR A 10 -10.60 -3.65 7.34
CA TYR A 10 -11.39 -4.41 8.30
C TYR A 10 -11.53 -5.87 7.88
N TYR A 11 -11.30 -6.75 8.83
CA TYR A 11 -11.54 -8.18 8.60
C TYR A 11 -11.89 -8.88 9.90
N ASP A 12 -12.65 -9.95 9.77
CA ASP A 12 -12.99 -10.86 10.85
C ASP A 12 -13.14 -12.26 10.25
N ALA A 13 -13.52 -13.23 11.06
CA ALA A 13 -13.64 -14.61 10.59
C ALA A 13 -14.63 -14.75 9.42
N ARG A 14 -15.71 -13.95 9.41
CA ARG A 14 -16.71 -14.00 8.33
C ARG A 14 -16.16 -13.42 7.04
N VAL A 15 -15.44 -12.30 7.12
CA VAL A 15 -14.81 -11.69 5.94
C VAL A 15 -13.81 -12.66 5.34
N LEU A 16 -12.95 -13.26 6.16
CA LEU A 16 -11.95 -14.20 5.69
C LEU A 16 -12.59 -15.44 5.06
N ALA A 17 -13.64 -15.99 5.66
CA ALA A 17 -14.34 -17.12 5.11
C ALA A 17 -15.03 -16.81 3.79
N ALA A 18 -15.66 -15.65 3.68
CA ALA A 18 -16.31 -15.22 2.45
C ALA A 18 -15.29 -15.04 1.33
N ALA A 19 -14.16 -14.41 1.59
CA ALA A 19 -13.09 -14.25 0.61
C ALA A 19 -12.53 -15.60 0.18
N ALA A 20 -12.28 -16.49 1.14
CA ALA A 20 -11.74 -17.81 0.86
C ALA A 20 -12.68 -18.63 -0.02
N SER A 21 -14.00 -18.50 0.17
CA SER A 21 -14.98 -19.21 -0.66
C SER A 21 -14.91 -18.79 -2.13
N CYS A 22 -14.35 -17.63 -2.41
CA CYS A 22 -14.14 -17.12 -3.78
C CYS A 22 -12.69 -17.32 -4.27
N GLY A 23 -11.86 -18.02 -3.51
CA GLY A 23 -10.48 -18.30 -3.89
C GLY A 23 -9.47 -17.30 -3.36
N PHE A 24 -9.89 -16.31 -2.58
CA PHE A 24 -9.01 -15.29 -2.02
C PHE A 24 -8.68 -15.64 -0.58
N THR A 25 -7.57 -16.36 -0.40
CA THR A 25 -7.20 -16.93 0.90
C THR A 25 -6.13 -16.14 1.64
N ARG A 26 -5.52 -15.15 0.99
CA ARG A 26 -4.40 -14.40 1.57
C ARG A 26 -4.72 -12.91 1.68
N PRO A 27 -5.19 -12.45 2.84
CA PRO A 27 -5.42 -11.03 3.06
C PRO A 27 -4.09 -10.28 3.15
N VAL A 28 -4.04 -9.09 2.57
CA VAL A 28 -2.86 -8.23 2.60
C VAL A 28 -3.23 -6.94 3.30
N LEU A 29 -2.54 -6.64 4.37
CA LEU A 29 -2.61 -5.37 5.07
C LEU A 29 -1.37 -4.54 4.73
N TRP A 30 -1.15 -3.46 5.44
CA TRP A 30 -0.04 -2.56 5.17
C TRP A 30 0.65 -2.14 6.46
N TYR A 31 1.95 -1.82 6.32
CA TYR A 31 2.73 -1.33 7.44
C TYR A 31 2.46 0.16 7.68
N GLY A 32 2.42 0.94 6.61
CA GLY A 32 2.23 2.36 6.68
C GLY A 32 1.33 2.87 5.56
N SER A 33 0.85 4.10 5.71
CA SER A 33 -0.05 4.73 4.75
C SER A 33 0.51 6.09 4.34
N LEU A 34 0.32 6.43 3.06
CA LEU A 34 0.58 7.78 2.57
C LEU A 34 -0.46 8.77 3.08
N ALA A 35 -1.51 8.27 3.74
CA ALA A 35 -2.63 9.05 4.27
C ALA A 35 -3.29 9.94 3.20
N ASP A 36 -3.15 9.57 1.94
CA ASP A 36 -3.59 10.37 0.80
C ASP A 36 -5.10 10.40 0.61
N SER A 37 -5.83 9.52 1.29
CA SER A 37 -7.30 9.58 1.33
C SER A 37 -7.82 10.55 2.39
N SER A 38 -6.92 11.13 3.18
CA SER A 38 -7.23 12.18 4.13
C SER A 38 -7.06 13.55 3.46
N ASN A 39 -7.65 14.58 4.04
CA ASN A 39 -7.54 15.93 3.49
C ASN A 39 -6.21 16.58 3.92
N ILE A 40 -5.12 16.13 3.31
CA ILE A 40 -3.77 16.61 3.60
C ILE A 40 -3.10 17.12 2.32
N SER A 41 -2.02 17.86 2.48
CA SER A 41 -1.27 18.41 1.35
C SER A 41 -0.39 17.34 0.68
N SER A 42 0.04 17.62 -0.55
CA SER A 42 0.99 16.76 -1.26
C SER A 42 2.32 16.62 -0.52
N ALA A 43 2.77 17.70 0.12
CA ALA A 43 3.99 17.66 0.93
C ALA A 43 3.87 16.71 2.10
N GLU A 44 2.68 16.66 2.72
CA GLU A 44 2.43 15.71 3.81
C GLU A 44 2.39 14.27 3.31
N VAL A 45 1.83 14.03 2.12
CA VAL A 45 1.87 12.71 1.48
C VAL A 45 3.32 12.26 1.30
N TYR A 46 4.20 13.14 0.81
CA TYR A 46 5.60 12.81 0.66
C TYR A 46 6.28 12.53 2.00
N ALA A 47 5.95 13.29 3.04
CA ALA A 47 6.49 13.06 4.37
C ALA A 47 6.12 11.67 4.91
N TYR A 48 4.90 11.22 4.65
CA TYR A 48 4.50 9.85 5.01
C TYR A 48 5.27 8.81 4.19
N ALA A 49 5.55 9.08 2.91
CA ALA A 49 6.38 8.20 2.09
C ALA A 49 7.79 8.10 2.68
N GLU A 50 8.38 9.21 3.09
CA GLU A 50 9.69 9.20 3.74
C GLU A 50 9.71 8.35 5.00
N LYS A 51 8.62 8.39 5.76
CA LYS A 51 8.52 7.65 7.02
C LYS A 51 8.33 6.15 6.80
N TYR A 52 7.54 5.75 5.83
CA TYR A 52 7.08 4.36 5.71
C TYR A 52 7.64 3.60 4.51
N ALA A 53 8.18 4.25 3.49
CA ALA A 53 8.72 3.57 2.32
C ALA A 53 10.11 3.02 2.60
N LEU A 54 10.15 1.95 3.35
CA LEU A 54 11.36 1.29 3.81
C LEU A 54 11.42 -0.13 3.24
N ALA A 55 12.60 -0.74 3.33
CA ALA A 55 12.80 -2.10 2.82
C ALA A 55 11.82 -3.09 3.46
N GLN A 56 11.25 -3.94 2.62
CA GLN A 56 10.35 -5.03 3.04
C GLN A 56 9.07 -4.54 3.73
N HIS A 57 8.61 -3.33 3.38
CA HIS A 57 7.37 -2.79 3.91
C HIS A 57 6.32 -2.66 2.81
N ILE A 58 5.08 -2.87 3.19
CA ILE A 58 3.92 -2.64 2.33
C ILE A 58 3.33 -1.31 2.74
N VAL A 59 3.19 -0.40 1.77
CA VAL A 59 2.65 0.94 2.00
C VAL A 59 1.43 1.12 1.13
N ILE A 60 0.34 1.63 1.71
CA ILE A 60 -0.90 1.87 0.97
C ILE A 60 -0.97 3.31 0.47
N GLY A 61 -1.43 3.46 -0.76
CA GLY A 61 -1.72 4.75 -1.37
C GLY A 61 -2.93 4.61 -2.29
N HIS A 62 -3.48 5.73 -2.73
CA HIS A 62 -4.70 5.77 -3.55
C HIS A 62 -4.49 6.63 -4.79
N LEU A 63 -4.55 6.02 -5.97
CA LEU A 63 -4.31 6.73 -7.22
C LEU A 63 -5.43 7.69 -7.60
N ASN A 64 -6.60 7.55 -7.01
CA ASN A 64 -7.72 8.45 -7.26
C ASN A 64 -7.65 9.74 -6.43
N TYR A 65 -6.60 9.91 -5.65
CA TYR A 65 -6.38 11.13 -4.88
C TYR A 65 -5.21 11.91 -5.44
N ARG A 66 -5.37 13.23 -5.53
CA ARG A 66 -4.40 14.11 -6.16
C ARG A 66 -3.04 14.12 -5.44
N GLY A 67 -3.07 13.98 -4.13
CA GLY A 67 -1.86 14.06 -3.33
C GLY A 67 -0.80 13.04 -3.71
N VAL A 68 -1.18 11.78 -3.88
CA VAL A 68 -0.21 10.76 -4.26
C VAL A 68 0.22 10.91 -5.72
N VAL A 69 -0.72 11.22 -6.61
CA VAL A 69 -0.42 11.35 -8.04
C VAL A 69 0.59 12.47 -8.31
N SER A 70 0.44 13.62 -7.65
CA SER A 70 1.34 14.75 -7.84
C SER A 70 2.73 14.51 -7.25
N GLU A 71 2.88 13.54 -6.35
CA GLU A 71 4.16 13.25 -5.68
C GLU A 71 4.83 11.96 -6.15
N LEU A 72 4.27 11.28 -7.16
CA LEU A 72 4.81 9.99 -7.62
C LEU A 72 6.28 10.09 -8.04
N ASP A 73 6.66 11.13 -8.76
CA ASP A 73 8.05 11.28 -9.21
C ASP A 73 9.01 11.46 -8.03
N ARG A 74 8.60 12.23 -7.03
CA ARG A 74 9.42 12.44 -5.83
C ARG A 74 9.52 11.17 -5.00
N ILE A 75 8.43 10.42 -4.89
CA ILE A 75 8.42 9.14 -4.19
C ILE A 75 9.33 8.15 -4.89
N ARG A 76 9.28 8.10 -6.22
CA ARG A 76 10.16 7.23 -6.99
C ARG A 76 11.64 7.61 -6.76
N ALA A 77 11.97 8.88 -6.79
CA ALA A 77 13.32 9.33 -6.53
C ALA A 77 13.78 8.95 -5.11
N LEU A 78 12.88 9.02 -4.14
CA LEU A 78 13.15 8.58 -2.77
C LEU A 78 13.50 7.08 -2.73
N LEU A 79 12.73 6.24 -3.42
CA LEU A 79 12.98 4.81 -3.48
C LEU A 79 14.33 4.52 -4.12
N ASP A 80 14.65 5.22 -5.21
CA ASP A 80 15.93 5.06 -5.90
C ASP A 80 17.10 5.42 -4.98
N ARG A 81 16.99 6.52 -4.24
CA ARG A 81 18.04 6.93 -3.29
C ARG A 81 18.24 5.92 -2.16
N ARG A 82 17.18 5.23 -1.77
CA ARG A 82 17.22 4.22 -0.72
C ARG A 82 17.61 2.84 -1.25
N GLY A 83 17.84 2.71 -2.54
CA GLY A 83 18.17 1.44 -3.17
C GLY A 83 17.02 0.44 -3.12
N LEU A 84 15.78 0.93 -3.11
CA LEU A 84 14.60 0.08 -3.02
C LEU A 84 14.01 -0.16 -4.40
N THR A 85 13.51 -1.37 -4.61
CA THR A 85 12.80 -1.77 -5.82
C THR A 85 11.39 -2.18 -5.44
N THR A 86 10.41 -1.66 -6.19
CA THR A 86 9.03 -2.11 -6.00
C THR A 86 8.84 -3.47 -6.67
N VAL A 87 8.10 -4.34 -6.03
CA VAL A 87 7.83 -5.68 -6.54
C VAL A 87 6.35 -5.98 -6.40
N THR A 88 5.88 -7.00 -7.11
CA THR A 88 4.52 -7.47 -6.92
C THR A 88 4.44 -8.34 -5.66
N ILE A 89 3.26 -8.41 -5.07
CA ILE A 89 3.02 -9.30 -3.94
C ILE A 89 3.37 -10.75 -4.31
N ARG A 90 3.01 -11.15 -5.52
CA ARG A 90 3.31 -12.50 -6.01
C ARG A 90 4.82 -12.77 -6.08
N ASP A 91 5.61 -11.80 -6.56
CA ASP A 91 7.05 -11.97 -6.69
C ASP A 91 7.73 -12.17 -5.34
N TYR A 92 7.17 -11.57 -4.30
CA TYR A 92 7.78 -11.62 -2.97
C TYR A 92 7.28 -12.80 -2.14
N TYR A 93 5.97 -13.10 -2.20
CA TYR A 93 5.36 -14.11 -1.33
C TYR A 93 4.95 -15.38 -2.06
N GLY A 94 5.01 -15.37 -3.36
CA GLY A 94 4.62 -16.54 -4.17
C GLY A 94 3.10 -16.64 -4.39
#